data_6fde6c5a7c11ed68eb8db67a67f468db
#
_entry.id   6fde6c5a7c11ed68eb8db67a67f468db
#
_cell.length_a   1.000
_cell.length_b   1.000
_cell.length_c   1.000
_cell.angle_alpha   90.00
_cell.angle_beta   90.00
_cell.angle_gamma   90.00
#
_symmetry.space_group_name_H-M   'P 1'
#
loop_
_entity.id
_entity.type
_entity.pdbx_description
1 polymer ?
#
loop_
_entity_poly.entity_id
_entity_poly.type
_entity_poly.pdbx_seq_one_letter_code
_entity_poly.pdbx_strand_id
1 'polypeptide(L)'
;MPSGLPRLLILCVFIRDVLCDCSMGSANECQAASFVPGANLAGEGYDVVTLHATGAFVIDVNAWIKEDGTCTLCRNRLLSNANQRLPLSLVDWRIKQACERSLSSRLFRSAAQLGGSVTSVISNDWKADLPLPPKPAITTNFIMAGSKSKLMRFGISRAKSDRYSFTSHEFQCRYYQYRVKEQPLLSVQFSHALANLPKALTNDTKYHYQKMVSTYGTHFIRAVELGGHFKDVTAIRTCEAAYKGYTPEEVKDCLEVEASAQVGLSVKGSARYQRCKDLAHSLKHHDSFHQAFSDRVTEVTGGSARQRTDLFFSEDKTAFTRWADSLPVHPGIVRNELEPLHHLLPRSDPRHANLARYISDYIAANALSQNCGGSTCPSGSYADRRDPCSCLCRDDSQVSRQCCSKEKCLGQLRVRVKEGHDLWGDYFSATDGYVIIKYGQIQARTTVKQSTNNPIWNDNLILGLAKAESGHQLTVEVWDQDIIKDDHLGTCQEPLISGTHSYICYLKYGSVTFDTSFTCGFHLGGPTCQSYMPSPDGPTFTTYPRTTSATRLPISPVPSPAENPVLTIVFP
;
A
#
# COMPACT_ATOMS: atom_id res chain seq x y z
N MET A 1 -10.21 60.29 49.65
CA MET A 1 -9.24 61.05 48.82
C MET A 1 -7.97 60.20 48.70
N PRO A 2 -7.35 60.26 47.63
CA PRO A 2 -7.65 59.96 46.22
C PRO A 2 -6.75 58.81 45.81
N SER A 3 -6.74 58.24 44.72
CA SER A 3 -6.75 58.58 43.33
C SER A 3 -6.65 57.33 42.53
N GLY A 4 -7.65 57.08 41.80
CA GLY A 4 -7.49 56.15 40.69
C GLY A 4 -6.83 56.87 39.53
N LEU A 5 -6.06 56.18 38.72
CA LEU A 5 -5.80 56.45 37.30
C LEU A 5 -4.97 55.31 36.70
N PRO A 6 -4.91 55.15 35.42
CA PRO A 6 -5.69 54.16 34.66
C PRO A 6 -4.78 53.08 34.09
N ARG A 7 -5.19 51.85 34.22
CA ARG A 7 -4.59 50.72 33.50
C ARG A 7 -5.40 50.40 32.24
N LEU A 8 -5.43 51.37 31.31
CA LEU A 8 -6.17 51.18 30.05
C LEU A 8 -5.38 51.65 28.82
N LEU A 9 -4.08 51.40 28.76
CA LEU A 9 -3.27 51.88 27.63
C LEU A 9 -2.14 50.93 27.20
N ILE A 10 -2.21 49.62 27.54
CA ILE A 10 -1.19 48.64 27.09
C ILE A 10 -1.84 47.46 26.31
N LEU A 11 -3.08 47.57 25.87
CA LEU A 11 -3.75 46.48 25.13
C LEU A 11 -3.90 46.76 23.62
N CYS A 12 -3.29 47.77 23.08
CA CYS A 12 -3.41 48.16 21.66
C CYS A 12 -2.15 47.94 20.82
N VAL A 13 -1.11 47.27 21.32
CA VAL A 13 0.15 47.11 20.56
C VAL A 13 0.34 45.69 20.03
N PHE A 14 -0.48 44.71 20.43
CA PHE A 14 -0.33 43.30 19.98
C PHE A 14 -1.33 42.82 18.92
N ILE A 15 -2.15 43.69 18.32
CA ILE A 15 -3.09 43.34 17.25
C ILE A 15 -2.62 43.88 15.88
N ARG A 16 -1.34 44.12 15.68
CA ARG A 16 -0.82 44.61 14.40
C ARG A 16 -0.19 43.56 13.48
N ASP A 17 -0.16 42.28 13.85
CA ASP A 17 0.51 41.23 13.07
C ASP A 17 -0.43 40.29 12.31
N VAL A 18 -1.69 40.65 12.12
CA VAL A 18 -2.65 39.89 11.28
C VAL A 18 -3.11 40.71 10.06
N LEU A 19 -2.35 41.69 9.62
CA LEU A 19 -2.66 42.42 8.39
C LEU A 19 -1.97 41.72 7.21
N CYS A 20 -2.78 41.41 6.20
CA CYS A 20 -2.37 40.92 4.89
C CYS A 20 -1.06 41.57 4.44
N ASP A 21 -0.02 40.72 4.24
CA ASP A 21 1.25 41.18 3.67
C ASP A 21 1.13 41.61 2.18
N CYS A 22 -0.09 41.77 1.64
CA CYS A 22 -0.37 42.12 0.25
C CYS A 22 -0.97 43.51 0.10
N SER A 23 -0.49 44.30 -0.88
CA SER A 23 -0.94 45.65 -1.24
C SER A 23 -1.14 45.76 -2.75
N MET A 24 -1.74 46.88 -3.18
CA MET A 24 -1.82 47.20 -4.61
C MET A 24 -0.49 47.79 -5.09
N GLY A 25 0.02 47.28 -6.22
CA GLY A 25 1.20 47.77 -6.89
C GLY A 25 0.85 48.45 -8.20
N SER A 26 1.73 49.40 -8.63
CA SER A 26 1.68 50.01 -9.95
C SER A 26 2.07 49.02 -11.06
N ALA A 27 1.70 49.30 -12.31
CA ALA A 27 2.03 48.44 -13.45
C ALA A 27 3.53 48.11 -13.56
N ASN A 28 4.40 49.08 -13.31
CA ASN A 28 5.86 48.90 -13.39
C ASN A 28 6.38 48.01 -12.27
N GLU A 29 5.92 48.20 -11.03
CA GLU A 29 6.28 47.34 -9.90
C GLU A 29 5.82 45.89 -10.11
N CYS A 30 4.60 45.73 -10.64
CA CYS A 30 4.01 44.43 -10.93
C CYS A 30 4.74 43.68 -12.04
N GLN A 31 5.18 44.37 -13.08
CA GLN A 31 5.92 43.76 -14.18
C GLN A 31 7.31 43.29 -13.75
N ALA A 32 7.96 44.02 -12.85
CA ALA A 32 9.26 43.65 -12.30
C ALA A 32 9.20 42.54 -11.26
N ALA A 33 8.04 42.32 -10.62
CA ALA A 33 7.89 41.33 -9.57
C ALA A 33 7.73 39.92 -10.12
N SER A 34 8.37 38.94 -9.47
CA SER A 34 8.09 37.50 -9.72
C SER A 34 6.75 37.09 -9.10
N PHE A 35 6.22 35.95 -9.51
CA PHE A 35 5.06 35.35 -8.84
C PHE A 35 5.43 34.84 -7.44
N VAL A 36 4.44 34.80 -6.54
CA VAL A 36 4.58 34.13 -5.25
C VAL A 36 4.91 32.64 -5.47
N PRO A 37 5.75 32.02 -4.60
CA PRO A 37 6.16 30.63 -4.76
C PRO A 37 4.96 29.69 -4.80
N GLY A 38 4.95 28.77 -5.77
CA GLY A 38 3.89 27.77 -5.94
C GLY A 38 2.55 28.32 -6.44
N ALA A 39 2.49 29.56 -6.97
CA ALA A 39 1.26 30.16 -7.51
C ALA A 39 0.56 29.31 -8.59
N ASN A 40 1.32 28.55 -9.35
CA ASN A 40 0.82 27.68 -10.44
C ASN A 40 0.24 26.34 -9.95
N LEU A 41 0.48 25.96 -8.71
CA LEU A 41 0.15 24.59 -8.23
C LEU A 41 -1.36 24.35 -8.07
N ALA A 42 -2.16 25.39 -7.83
CA ALA A 42 -3.62 25.27 -7.75
C ALA A 42 -4.32 25.41 -9.11
N GLY A 43 -3.58 25.66 -10.20
CA GLY A 43 -4.16 25.84 -11.53
C GLY A 43 -4.53 24.56 -12.25
N GLU A 44 -3.93 23.46 -11.88
CA GLU A 44 -4.15 22.16 -12.53
C GLU A 44 -5.41 21.46 -12.02
N GLY A 45 -5.99 20.63 -12.89
CA GLY A 45 -7.02 19.68 -12.47
C GLY A 45 -6.44 18.57 -11.61
N TYR A 46 -7.29 17.92 -10.83
CA TYR A 46 -6.91 16.90 -9.86
C TYR A 46 -7.78 15.66 -9.98
N ASP A 47 -7.18 14.49 -10.08
CA ASP A 47 -7.91 13.23 -10.05
C ASP A 47 -7.89 12.62 -8.64
N VAL A 48 -9.05 12.59 -8.00
CA VAL A 48 -9.18 12.05 -6.64
C VAL A 48 -8.97 10.54 -6.57
N VAL A 49 -9.12 9.82 -7.68
CA VAL A 49 -8.90 8.36 -7.76
C VAL A 49 -7.42 8.02 -7.66
N THR A 50 -6.57 8.81 -8.31
CA THR A 50 -5.12 8.61 -8.32
C THR A 50 -4.39 9.45 -7.29
N LEU A 51 -5.04 10.51 -6.74
CA LEU A 51 -4.46 11.54 -5.87
C LEU A 51 -3.31 12.32 -6.55
N HIS A 52 -3.45 12.60 -7.82
CA HIS A 52 -2.48 13.36 -8.60
C HIS A 52 -3.11 14.52 -9.36
N ALA A 53 -2.35 15.62 -9.49
CA ALA A 53 -2.62 16.65 -10.47
C ALA A 53 -2.49 16.07 -11.89
N THR A 54 -3.31 16.55 -12.82
CA THR A 54 -3.40 15.97 -14.18
C THR A 54 -2.39 16.56 -15.16
N GLY A 55 -1.70 17.65 -14.79
CA GLY A 55 -0.83 18.42 -15.69
C GLY A 55 -1.59 19.35 -16.64
N ALA A 56 -2.92 19.31 -16.68
CA ALA A 56 -3.77 20.17 -17.48
C ALA A 56 -4.35 21.32 -16.65
N PHE A 57 -4.16 22.55 -17.12
CA PHE A 57 -4.65 23.73 -16.37
C PHE A 57 -6.17 23.89 -16.51
N VAL A 58 -6.83 23.98 -15.37
CA VAL A 58 -8.26 24.32 -15.24
C VAL A 58 -8.43 25.81 -14.96
N ILE A 59 -7.64 26.33 -14.02
CA ILE A 59 -7.67 27.74 -13.59
C ILE A 59 -6.52 28.50 -14.24
N ASP A 60 -6.80 29.73 -14.71
CA ASP A 60 -5.75 30.62 -15.19
C ASP A 60 -5.01 31.24 -13.98
N VAL A 61 -3.78 30.83 -13.82
CA VAL A 61 -2.85 31.33 -12.79
C VAL A 61 -1.74 32.21 -13.36
N ASN A 62 -1.81 32.56 -14.66
CA ASN A 62 -0.85 33.44 -15.32
C ASN A 62 -1.35 34.88 -15.40
N ALA A 63 -2.66 35.12 -15.44
CA ALA A 63 -3.23 36.45 -15.43
C ALA A 63 -3.01 37.11 -14.07
N TRP A 64 -2.39 38.29 -14.05
CA TRP A 64 -2.03 39.01 -12.83
C TRP A 64 -2.35 40.49 -12.85
N ILE A 65 -2.57 41.11 -14.02
CA ILE A 65 -2.88 42.52 -14.20
C ILE A 65 -4.40 42.72 -14.20
N LYS A 66 -4.87 43.70 -13.43
CA LYS A 66 -6.27 44.12 -13.39
C LYS A 66 -6.59 45.05 -14.56
N GLU A 67 -7.87 45.30 -14.79
CA GLU A 67 -8.34 46.21 -15.85
C GLU A 67 -7.82 47.64 -15.69
N ASP A 68 -7.59 48.08 -14.46
CA ASP A 68 -7.04 49.39 -14.12
C ASP A 68 -5.50 49.48 -14.25
N GLY A 69 -4.85 48.39 -14.71
CA GLY A 69 -3.40 48.32 -14.86
C GLY A 69 -2.64 48.02 -13.58
N THR A 70 -3.32 47.85 -12.44
CA THR A 70 -2.70 47.49 -11.16
C THR A 70 -2.60 46.00 -10.94
N CYS A 71 -1.86 45.54 -9.93
CA CYS A 71 -1.86 44.17 -9.47
C CYS A 71 -1.83 44.05 -7.94
N THR A 72 -1.94 42.84 -7.44
CA THR A 72 -1.70 42.52 -6.03
C THR A 72 -0.25 42.12 -5.82
N LEU A 73 0.49 42.85 -4.99
CA LEU A 73 1.85 42.55 -4.56
C LEU A 73 1.84 42.07 -3.11
N CYS A 74 2.46 40.93 -2.85
CA CYS A 74 2.58 40.32 -1.53
C CYS A 74 4.05 40.34 -1.09
N ARG A 75 4.32 40.84 0.11
CA ARG A 75 5.66 40.89 0.69
C ARG A 75 6.04 39.51 1.28
N ASN A 76 7.09 38.89 0.77
CA ASN A 76 7.55 37.62 1.24
C ASN A 76 8.76 37.73 2.18
N ARG A 77 8.51 37.62 3.50
CA ARG A 77 9.55 37.72 4.54
C ARG A 77 10.53 36.55 4.51
N LEU A 78 10.14 35.40 3.95
CA LEU A 78 11.01 34.22 3.83
C LEU A 78 12.01 34.35 2.67
N LEU A 79 11.77 35.28 1.74
CA LEU A 79 12.61 35.58 0.59
C LEU A 79 13.10 37.03 0.62
N SER A 80 13.81 37.40 1.70
CA SER A 80 14.44 38.72 1.87
C SER A 80 13.46 39.88 1.71
N ASN A 81 12.22 39.72 2.12
CA ASN A 81 11.14 40.72 1.97
C ASN A 81 10.82 41.11 0.52
N ALA A 82 11.06 40.21 -0.44
CA ALA A 82 10.74 40.46 -1.85
C ALA A 82 9.23 40.71 -2.03
N ASN A 83 8.89 41.72 -2.84
CA ASN A 83 7.54 41.90 -3.30
C ASN A 83 7.26 40.97 -4.48
N GLN A 84 6.21 40.17 -4.38
CA GLN A 84 5.85 39.16 -5.35
C GLN A 84 4.41 39.31 -5.79
N ARG A 85 4.14 39.18 -7.08
CA ARG A 85 2.79 39.31 -7.62
C ARG A 85 1.93 38.10 -7.42
N LEU A 86 0.65 38.32 -7.12
CA LEU A 86 -0.35 37.28 -6.96
C LEU A 86 -1.21 37.16 -8.23
N PRO A 87 -1.42 35.96 -8.79
CA PRO A 87 -2.39 35.76 -9.88
C PRO A 87 -3.79 36.25 -9.51
N LEU A 88 -4.55 36.74 -10.51
CA LEU A 88 -5.90 37.26 -10.32
C LEU A 88 -6.89 36.23 -9.78
N SER A 89 -6.67 34.95 -10.08
CA SER A 89 -7.51 33.85 -9.61
C SER A 89 -7.24 33.45 -8.16
N LEU A 90 -6.17 33.98 -7.52
CA LEU A 90 -5.77 33.63 -6.16
C LEU A 90 -6.07 34.74 -5.16
N VAL A 91 -6.42 34.34 -3.94
CA VAL A 91 -6.71 35.22 -2.81
C VAL A 91 -6.14 34.68 -1.51
N ASP A 92 -6.10 35.53 -0.47
CA ASP A 92 -5.73 35.15 0.90
C ASP A 92 -4.34 34.51 1.01
N TRP A 93 -3.42 34.90 0.11
CA TRP A 93 -2.03 34.47 0.22
C TRP A 93 -1.40 34.99 1.50
N ARG A 94 -0.78 34.09 2.24
CA ARG A 94 -0.05 34.43 3.48
C ARG A 94 1.03 33.41 3.79
N ILE A 95 2.01 33.87 4.56
CA ILE A 95 3.03 33.02 5.14
C ILE A 95 2.41 32.28 6.33
N LYS A 96 2.54 30.94 6.34
CA LYS A 96 2.13 30.06 7.43
C LYS A 96 3.31 29.17 7.81
N GLN A 97 4.31 29.77 8.45
CA GLN A 97 5.49 29.01 8.85
C GLN A 97 5.14 28.07 10.02
N ALA A 98 4.90 26.80 9.71
CA ALA A 98 4.69 25.75 10.66
C ALA A 98 5.50 24.53 10.21
N CYS A 99 6.74 24.47 10.64
CA CYS A 99 7.63 23.35 10.41
C CYS A 99 7.74 22.57 11.72
N GLU A 100 6.94 21.53 11.85
CA GLU A 100 7.02 20.63 12.99
C GLU A 100 8.27 19.77 12.81
N ARG A 101 9.28 19.98 13.65
CA ARG A 101 10.48 19.13 13.71
C ARG A 101 10.17 17.80 14.40
N SER A 102 9.03 17.23 14.12
CA SER A 102 8.62 15.92 14.63
C SER A 102 8.35 14.98 13.47
N LEU A 103 8.85 13.77 13.58
CA LEU A 103 8.53 12.70 12.68
C LEU A 103 7.23 12.04 13.15
N SER A 104 6.23 11.92 12.26
CA SER A 104 5.03 11.16 12.52
C SER A 104 5.21 9.73 12.03
N SER A 105 5.05 8.75 12.92
CA SER A 105 5.20 7.34 12.59
C SER A 105 3.91 6.58 12.86
N ARG A 106 3.47 5.76 11.90
CA ARG A 106 2.25 4.95 12.02
C ARG A 106 2.52 3.52 11.57
N LEU A 107 1.80 2.58 12.18
CA LEU A 107 1.77 1.18 11.76
C LEU A 107 0.39 0.84 11.21
N PHE A 108 0.37 0.22 10.04
CA PHE A 108 -0.82 -0.33 9.38
C PHE A 108 -0.67 -1.84 9.27
N ARG A 109 -1.65 -2.57 9.77
CA ARG A 109 -1.61 -4.04 9.79
C ARG A 109 -2.15 -4.67 8.51
N SER A 110 -2.69 -3.85 7.62
CA SER A 110 -3.22 -4.30 6.33
C SER A 110 -3.11 -3.22 5.26
N ALA A 111 -3.17 -3.61 3.98
CA ALA A 111 -3.25 -2.69 2.86
C ALA A 111 -4.52 -1.82 2.92
N ALA A 112 -5.60 -2.30 3.53
CA ALA A 112 -6.83 -1.54 3.72
C ALA A 112 -6.64 -0.37 4.68
N GLN A 113 -5.97 -0.61 5.82
CA GLN A 113 -5.63 0.46 6.77
C GLN A 113 -4.68 1.48 6.15
N LEU A 114 -3.69 1.03 5.37
CA LEU A 114 -2.81 1.91 4.60
C LEU A 114 -3.64 2.77 3.62
N GLY A 115 -4.56 2.14 2.86
CA GLY A 115 -5.46 2.81 1.93
C GLY A 115 -6.34 3.89 2.57
N GLY A 116 -6.82 3.66 3.80
CA GLY A 116 -7.56 4.66 4.57
C GLY A 116 -6.74 5.91 4.93
N SER A 117 -5.41 5.81 4.95
CA SER A 117 -4.51 6.91 5.28
C SER A 117 -4.11 7.78 4.09
N VAL A 118 -4.29 7.33 2.85
CA VAL A 118 -3.78 8.04 1.66
C VAL A 118 -4.48 9.38 1.39
N THR A 119 -5.71 9.55 1.89
CA THR A 119 -6.49 10.78 1.70
C THR A 119 -6.18 11.88 2.71
N SER A 120 -5.20 11.68 3.60
CA SER A 120 -4.86 12.66 4.65
C SER A 120 -4.38 14.02 4.11
N VAL A 121 -4.01 14.08 2.85
CA VAL A 121 -3.63 15.32 2.14
C VAL A 121 -4.84 16.20 1.78
N ILE A 122 -6.05 15.63 1.72
CA ILE A 122 -7.30 16.35 1.42
C ILE A 122 -7.93 16.79 2.75
N SER A 123 -8.12 18.09 2.94
CA SER A 123 -8.56 18.66 4.20
C SER A 123 -10.05 18.96 4.30
N ASN A 124 -10.79 18.83 3.18
CA ASN A 124 -12.23 19.07 3.13
C ASN A 124 -13.04 17.84 2.72
N ASP A 125 -14.35 17.96 2.69
CA ASP A 125 -15.23 16.94 2.11
C ASP A 125 -15.26 17.07 0.58
N TRP A 126 -14.32 16.40 -0.08
CA TRP A 126 -14.21 16.36 -1.54
C TRP A 126 -15.43 15.73 -2.24
N LYS A 127 -16.33 15.06 -1.50
CA LYS A 127 -17.53 14.40 -2.04
C LYS A 127 -18.72 15.33 -2.15
N ALA A 128 -18.59 16.55 -1.65
CA ALA A 128 -19.70 17.49 -1.62
C ALA A 128 -20.38 17.62 -2.99
N ASP A 129 -21.71 17.55 -3.02
CA ASP A 129 -22.54 17.65 -4.22
C ASP A 129 -22.29 16.59 -5.33
N LEU A 130 -21.54 15.52 -5.05
CA LEU A 130 -21.40 14.38 -5.95
C LEU A 130 -22.45 13.28 -5.63
N PRO A 131 -23.24 12.80 -6.61
CA PRO A 131 -24.19 11.71 -6.41
C PRO A 131 -23.50 10.34 -6.33
N LEU A 132 -22.61 10.17 -5.35
CA LEU A 132 -21.85 8.94 -5.15
C LEU A 132 -22.74 7.84 -4.55
N PRO A 133 -22.50 6.57 -4.92
CA PRO A 133 -23.24 5.46 -4.32
C PRO A 133 -22.87 5.35 -2.83
N PRO A 134 -23.85 4.93 -1.98
CA PRO A 134 -23.58 4.69 -0.57
C PRO A 134 -22.59 3.53 -0.40
N LYS A 135 -21.87 3.54 0.73
CA LYS A 135 -21.02 2.39 1.11
C LYS A 135 -21.91 1.14 1.22
N PRO A 136 -21.53 0.01 0.59
CA PRO A 136 -22.28 -1.24 0.73
C PRO A 136 -22.33 -1.70 2.18
N ALA A 137 -23.49 -2.15 2.65
CA ALA A 137 -23.70 -2.55 4.04
C ALA A 137 -22.77 -3.71 4.49
N ILE A 138 -22.46 -4.63 3.56
CA ILE A 138 -21.62 -5.82 3.80
C ILE A 138 -20.13 -5.54 3.62
N THR A 139 -19.74 -4.33 3.21
CA THR A 139 -18.35 -3.99 2.92
C THR A 139 -17.69 -3.36 4.15
N THR A 140 -16.64 -3.97 4.66
CA THR A 140 -15.91 -3.46 5.81
C THR A 140 -15.01 -2.30 5.41
N ASN A 141 -14.26 -2.43 4.33
CA ASN A 141 -13.39 -1.41 3.78
C ASN A 141 -13.86 -0.97 2.39
N PHE A 142 -14.04 0.35 2.23
CA PHE A 142 -14.47 0.94 0.97
C PHE A 142 -13.64 2.19 0.68
N ILE A 143 -12.84 2.13 -0.37
CA ILE A 143 -11.86 3.16 -0.73
C ILE A 143 -12.27 3.74 -2.09
N MET A 144 -12.70 4.99 -2.12
CA MET A 144 -13.01 5.74 -3.33
C MET A 144 -11.84 6.62 -3.75
N ALA A 145 -11.49 7.60 -2.90
CA ALA A 145 -10.33 8.45 -3.13
C ALA A 145 -9.04 7.66 -2.90
N GLY A 146 -8.06 7.85 -3.76
CA GLY A 146 -6.77 7.18 -3.69
C GLY A 146 -6.78 5.69 -4.04
N SER A 147 -7.90 5.17 -4.56
CA SER A 147 -8.02 3.75 -4.92
C SER A 147 -6.97 3.28 -5.94
N LYS A 148 -6.49 4.18 -6.79
CA LYS A 148 -5.38 3.95 -7.74
C LYS A 148 -4.13 4.76 -7.40
N SER A 149 -3.97 5.25 -6.18
CA SER A 149 -2.75 5.94 -5.76
C SER A 149 -1.54 5.00 -5.76
N LYS A 150 -0.34 5.58 -5.81
CA LYS A 150 0.93 4.83 -5.76
C LYS A 150 1.01 3.97 -4.50
N LEU A 151 0.65 4.54 -3.35
CA LEU A 151 0.63 3.84 -2.06
C LEU A 151 -0.36 2.68 -2.03
N MET A 152 -1.58 2.88 -2.57
CA MET A 152 -2.58 1.82 -2.59
C MET A 152 -2.16 0.66 -3.49
N ARG A 153 -1.62 0.94 -4.69
CA ARG A 153 -1.07 -0.08 -5.59
C ARG A 153 0.07 -0.85 -4.94
N PHE A 154 0.98 -0.16 -4.25
CA PHE A 154 2.05 -0.78 -3.49
C PHE A 154 1.49 -1.74 -2.43
N GLY A 155 0.58 -1.26 -1.57
CA GLY A 155 -0.04 -2.08 -0.51
C GLY A 155 -0.73 -3.33 -1.05
N ILE A 156 -1.56 -3.19 -2.10
CA ILE A 156 -2.28 -4.31 -2.73
C ILE A 156 -1.30 -5.32 -3.34
N SER A 157 -0.26 -4.85 -4.04
CA SER A 157 0.71 -5.76 -4.69
C SER A 157 1.43 -6.64 -3.67
N ARG A 158 1.76 -6.10 -2.51
CA ARG A 158 2.41 -6.84 -1.42
C ARG A 158 1.45 -7.81 -0.74
N ALA A 159 0.25 -7.34 -0.41
CA ALA A 159 -0.78 -8.16 0.23
C ALA A 159 -1.21 -9.40 -0.59
N LYS A 160 -0.99 -9.39 -1.91
CA LYS A 160 -1.26 -10.56 -2.77
C LYS A 160 -0.20 -11.66 -2.66
N SER A 161 1.03 -11.33 -2.27
CA SER A 161 2.15 -12.28 -2.26
C SER A 161 2.43 -12.87 -0.89
N ASP A 162 2.14 -12.14 0.20
CA ASP A 162 2.43 -12.57 1.57
C ASP A 162 1.57 -11.74 2.54
N ARG A 163 1.66 -12.06 3.84
CA ARG A 163 1.07 -11.24 4.89
C ARG A 163 2.00 -10.08 5.22
N TYR A 164 1.56 -8.86 4.90
CA TYR A 164 2.32 -7.65 5.14
C TYR A 164 1.67 -6.74 6.17
N SER A 165 2.51 -6.15 7.02
CA SER A 165 2.26 -4.91 7.75
C SER A 165 3.03 -3.78 7.07
N PHE A 166 2.59 -2.54 7.26
CA PHE A 166 3.24 -1.37 6.67
C PHE A 166 3.54 -0.34 7.76
N THR A 167 4.70 0.29 7.69
CA THR A 167 5.02 1.44 8.53
C THR A 167 5.12 2.68 7.67
N SER A 168 4.58 3.81 8.13
CA SER A 168 4.85 5.10 7.51
C SER A 168 5.64 6.00 8.44
N HIS A 169 6.58 6.72 7.87
CA HIS A 169 7.34 7.78 8.50
C HIS A 169 7.15 9.05 7.69
N GLU A 170 6.60 10.08 8.31
CA GLU A 170 6.19 11.30 7.61
C GLU A 170 6.80 12.53 8.28
N PHE A 171 7.32 13.44 7.46
CA PHE A 171 7.78 14.75 7.87
C PHE A 171 7.09 15.81 7.04
N GLN A 172 6.65 16.90 7.67
CA GLN A 172 5.89 17.96 7.03
C GLN A 172 6.34 19.33 7.49
N CYS A 173 6.60 20.22 6.51
CA CYS A 173 6.81 21.64 6.73
C CYS A 173 5.83 22.45 5.88
N ARG A 174 5.21 23.46 6.47
CA ARG A 174 4.30 24.39 5.78
C ARG A 174 4.89 25.78 5.81
N TYR A 175 4.88 26.46 4.66
CA TYR A 175 5.43 27.80 4.51
C TYR A 175 4.40 28.82 4.06
N TYR A 176 3.49 28.44 3.14
CA TYR A 176 2.51 29.34 2.55
C TYR A 176 1.13 28.69 2.51
N GLN A 177 0.13 29.53 2.40
CA GLN A 177 -1.23 29.11 2.06
C GLN A 177 -1.91 30.17 1.20
N TYR A 178 -2.83 29.72 0.34
CA TYR A 178 -3.75 30.60 -0.41
C TYR A 178 -5.01 29.83 -0.83
N ARG A 179 -6.01 30.58 -1.30
CA ARG A 179 -7.24 30.03 -1.88
C ARG A 179 -7.41 30.50 -3.32
N VAL A 180 -8.14 29.71 -4.09
CA VAL A 180 -8.69 30.10 -5.39
C VAL A 180 -9.98 30.89 -5.13
N LYS A 181 -10.24 31.95 -5.91
CA LYS A 181 -11.49 32.72 -5.86
C LYS A 181 -12.70 31.81 -6.11
N GLU A 182 -13.89 32.22 -5.65
CA GLU A 182 -15.14 31.50 -5.91
C GLU A 182 -15.50 31.45 -7.41
N GLN A 183 -15.20 32.52 -8.13
CA GLN A 183 -15.34 32.61 -9.59
C GLN A 183 -13.96 32.91 -10.19
N PRO A 184 -13.10 31.87 -10.36
CA PRO A 184 -11.78 32.07 -10.91
C PRO A 184 -11.82 32.26 -12.42
N LEU A 185 -10.76 32.88 -12.95
CA LEU A 185 -10.52 32.85 -14.40
C LEU A 185 -10.17 31.43 -14.82
N LEU A 186 -10.90 30.88 -15.77
CA LEU A 186 -10.63 29.56 -16.31
C LEU A 186 -9.54 29.63 -17.37
N SER A 187 -8.71 28.59 -17.48
CA SER A 187 -7.76 28.48 -18.59
C SER A 187 -8.50 28.44 -19.93
N VAL A 188 -7.90 29.00 -20.97
CA VAL A 188 -8.49 29.05 -22.31
C VAL A 188 -8.85 27.64 -22.82
N GLN A 189 -7.96 26.68 -22.60
CA GLN A 189 -8.15 25.30 -23.07
C GLN A 189 -9.29 24.60 -22.32
N PHE A 190 -9.38 24.79 -21.00
CA PHE A 190 -10.46 24.23 -20.21
C PHE A 190 -11.81 24.87 -20.57
N SER A 191 -11.85 26.20 -20.77
CA SER A 191 -13.06 26.93 -21.19
C SER A 191 -13.59 26.41 -22.53
N HIS A 192 -12.69 26.17 -23.49
CA HIS A 192 -13.05 25.55 -24.78
C HIS A 192 -13.57 24.12 -24.61
N ALA A 193 -12.90 23.29 -23.80
CA ALA A 193 -13.33 21.93 -23.53
C ALA A 193 -14.73 21.90 -22.88
N LEU A 194 -14.98 22.83 -21.96
CA LEU A 194 -16.25 22.97 -21.27
C LEU A 194 -17.37 23.45 -22.19
N ALA A 195 -17.07 24.41 -23.08
CA ALA A 195 -18.03 24.93 -24.07
C ALA A 195 -18.45 23.84 -25.07
N ASN A 196 -17.53 22.98 -25.46
CA ASN A 196 -17.77 21.88 -26.42
C ASN A 196 -18.33 20.60 -25.77
N LEU A 197 -18.52 20.58 -24.45
CA LEU A 197 -19.11 19.45 -23.76
C LEU A 197 -20.61 19.33 -24.11
N PRO A 198 -21.10 18.18 -24.59
CA PRO A 198 -22.51 17.98 -24.94
C PRO A 198 -23.46 18.27 -23.78
N LYS A 199 -24.62 18.86 -24.06
CA LYS A 199 -25.62 19.17 -23.02
C LYS A 199 -26.31 17.93 -22.44
N ALA A 200 -26.25 16.77 -23.12
CA ALA A 200 -26.82 15.51 -22.64
C ALA A 200 -25.74 14.45 -22.51
N LEU A 201 -25.80 13.65 -21.46
CA LEU A 201 -24.95 12.48 -21.25
C LEU A 201 -25.68 11.22 -21.73
N THR A 202 -25.37 10.78 -22.94
CA THR A 202 -25.88 9.56 -23.59
C THR A 202 -24.74 8.60 -23.90
N ASN A 203 -25.02 7.41 -24.44
CA ASN A 203 -23.98 6.49 -24.90
C ASN A 203 -23.05 7.12 -25.95
N ASP A 204 -23.62 7.88 -26.89
CA ASP A 204 -22.88 8.48 -28.01
C ASP A 204 -22.03 9.69 -27.55
N THR A 205 -22.49 10.42 -26.54
CA THR A 205 -21.81 11.62 -26.03
C THR A 205 -20.85 11.33 -24.87
N LYS A 206 -20.91 10.14 -24.30
CA LYS A 206 -20.11 9.71 -23.13
C LYS A 206 -18.60 9.90 -23.34
N TYR A 207 -18.11 9.70 -24.55
CA TYR A 207 -16.70 9.88 -24.89
C TYR A 207 -16.20 11.29 -24.57
N HIS A 208 -17.00 12.32 -24.78
CA HIS A 208 -16.63 13.71 -24.50
C HIS A 208 -16.44 13.93 -22.98
N TYR A 209 -17.33 13.37 -22.16
CA TYR A 209 -17.20 13.41 -20.70
C TYR A 209 -16.00 12.60 -20.21
N GLN A 210 -15.73 11.44 -20.81
CA GLN A 210 -14.56 10.64 -20.53
C GLN A 210 -13.28 11.42 -20.83
N LYS A 211 -13.19 12.06 -22.02
CA LYS A 211 -12.05 12.89 -22.42
C LYS A 211 -11.86 14.06 -21.46
N MET A 212 -12.95 14.70 -21.03
CA MET A 212 -12.93 15.79 -20.05
C MET A 212 -12.30 15.35 -18.73
N VAL A 213 -12.79 14.25 -18.14
CA VAL A 213 -12.30 13.74 -16.87
C VAL A 213 -10.88 13.15 -17.00
N SER A 214 -10.55 12.49 -18.09
CA SER A 214 -9.19 11.97 -18.31
C SER A 214 -8.13 13.07 -18.48
N THR A 215 -8.52 14.25 -19.01
CA THR A 215 -7.60 15.37 -19.21
C THR A 215 -7.50 16.27 -17.98
N TYR A 216 -8.63 16.62 -17.37
CA TYR A 216 -8.69 17.62 -16.32
C TYR A 216 -8.97 17.02 -14.93
N GLY A 217 -9.12 15.71 -14.82
CA GLY A 217 -9.41 15.04 -13.56
C GLY A 217 -10.88 15.15 -13.13
N THR A 218 -11.10 14.97 -11.86
CA THR A 218 -12.43 14.96 -11.23
C THR A 218 -12.75 16.26 -10.48
N HIS A 219 -11.69 16.94 -10.03
CA HIS A 219 -11.73 18.10 -9.14
C HIS A 219 -10.76 19.19 -9.61
N PHE A 220 -10.95 20.38 -9.09
CA PHE A 220 -9.92 21.43 -9.06
C PHE A 220 -9.54 21.74 -7.62
N ILE A 221 -8.41 22.38 -7.44
CA ILE A 221 -7.88 22.72 -6.11
C ILE A 221 -8.45 24.07 -5.69
N ARG A 222 -9.22 24.10 -4.58
CA ARG A 222 -9.83 25.30 -4.01
C ARG A 222 -8.91 26.05 -3.08
N ALA A 223 -8.15 25.34 -2.27
CA ALA A 223 -7.19 25.92 -1.34
C ALA A 223 -5.98 25.02 -1.18
N VAL A 224 -4.85 25.60 -0.85
CA VAL A 224 -3.59 24.88 -0.62
C VAL A 224 -2.86 25.37 0.60
N GLU A 225 -2.20 24.43 1.29
CA GLU A 225 -1.05 24.68 2.15
C GLU A 225 0.19 24.17 1.41
N LEU A 226 1.16 25.06 1.25
CA LEU A 226 2.38 24.80 0.48
C LEU A 226 3.59 24.67 1.38
N GLY A 227 4.51 23.79 0.97
CA GLY A 227 5.75 23.57 1.70
C GLY A 227 6.46 22.33 1.22
N GLY A 228 6.90 21.49 2.17
CA GLY A 228 7.49 20.20 1.89
C GLY A 228 6.85 19.08 2.68
N HIS A 229 6.64 17.96 2.04
CA HIS A 229 6.18 16.72 2.65
C HIS A 229 7.04 15.57 2.16
N PHE A 230 7.52 14.79 3.10
CA PHE A 230 8.24 13.56 2.84
C PHE A 230 7.52 12.42 3.56
N LYS A 231 7.20 11.38 2.83
CA LYS A 231 6.54 10.18 3.34
C LYS A 231 7.25 8.95 2.83
N ASP A 232 7.69 8.12 3.74
CA ASP A 232 8.25 6.79 3.46
C ASP A 232 7.34 5.71 4.01
N VAL A 233 6.96 4.76 3.18
CA VAL A 233 6.15 3.61 3.57
C VAL A 233 6.92 2.35 3.29
N THR A 234 7.28 1.64 4.37
CA THR A 234 8.01 0.38 4.33
C THR A 234 7.05 -0.80 4.52
N ALA A 235 7.15 -1.79 3.65
CA ALA A 235 6.41 -3.04 3.75
C ALA A 235 7.21 -4.06 4.59
N ILE A 236 6.55 -4.66 5.58
CA ILE A 236 7.14 -5.63 6.50
C ILE A 236 6.43 -6.97 6.30
N ARG A 237 7.15 -8.00 5.88
CA ARG A 237 6.63 -9.37 5.84
C ARG A 237 6.40 -9.84 7.27
N THR A 238 5.17 -9.81 7.73
CA THR A 238 4.80 -9.97 9.15
C THR A 238 5.29 -11.31 9.72
N CYS A 239 5.08 -12.41 8.98
CA CYS A 239 5.47 -13.74 9.44
C CYS A 239 6.98 -13.97 9.34
N GLU A 240 7.64 -13.42 8.33
CA GLU A 240 9.10 -13.50 8.21
C GLU A 240 9.80 -12.70 9.33
N ALA A 241 9.27 -11.53 9.67
CA ALA A 241 9.77 -10.73 10.79
C ALA A 241 9.59 -11.49 12.12
N ALA A 242 8.41 -12.06 12.35
CA ALA A 242 8.12 -12.86 13.55
C ALA A 242 9.03 -14.10 13.65
N TYR A 243 9.30 -14.79 12.54
CA TYR A 243 10.24 -15.92 12.49
C TYR A 243 11.67 -15.53 12.86
N LYS A 244 12.08 -14.30 12.50
CA LYS A 244 13.38 -13.72 12.87
C LYS A 244 13.40 -13.11 14.26
N GLY A 245 12.30 -13.18 15.02
CA GLY A 245 12.18 -12.67 16.39
C GLY A 245 11.83 -11.18 16.51
N TYR A 246 11.26 -10.55 15.45
CA TYR A 246 10.86 -9.14 15.47
C TYR A 246 9.35 -8.98 15.36
N THR A 247 8.84 -7.94 16.00
CA THR A 247 7.47 -7.47 15.80
C THR A 247 7.44 -6.32 14.78
N PRO A 248 6.34 -6.11 14.05
CA PRO A 248 6.17 -4.94 13.18
C PRO A 248 6.29 -3.61 13.94
N GLU A 249 5.90 -3.58 15.21
CA GLU A 249 6.04 -2.44 16.12
C GLU A 249 7.51 -2.10 16.38
N GLU A 250 8.35 -3.09 16.67
CA GLU A 250 9.79 -2.90 16.86
C GLU A 250 10.48 -2.41 15.60
N VAL A 251 10.11 -2.96 14.44
CA VAL A 251 10.62 -2.49 13.15
C VAL A 251 10.22 -1.04 12.90
N LYS A 252 8.94 -0.66 13.12
CA LYS A 252 8.48 0.73 13.04
C LYS A 252 9.30 1.64 13.94
N ASP A 253 9.47 1.26 15.19
CA ASP A 253 10.16 2.06 16.20
C ASP A 253 11.63 2.27 15.85
N CYS A 254 12.30 1.27 15.29
CA CYS A 254 13.70 1.38 14.92
C CYS A 254 13.92 2.15 13.61
N LEU A 255 13.03 2.01 12.62
CA LEU A 255 13.03 2.88 11.44
C LEU A 255 12.76 4.35 11.80
N GLU A 256 11.88 4.61 12.78
CA GLU A 256 11.63 5.96 13.30
C GLU A 256 12.88 6.56 13.96
N VAL A 257 13.62 5.77 14.72
CA VAL A 257 14.87 6.20 15.34
C VAL A 257 15.92 6.57 14.29
N GLU A 258 16.08 5.73 13.25
CA GLU A 258 17.02 6.00 12.15
C GLU A 258 16.62 7.26 11.36
N ALA A 259 15.34 7.37 10.97
CA ALA A 259 14.82 8.53 10.27
C ALA A 259 14.93 9.83 11.10
N SER A 260 14.65 9.75 12.42
CA SER A 260 14.80 10.90 13.33
C SER A 260 16.24 11.38 13.42
N ALA A 261 17.20 10.45 13.46
CA ALA A 261 18.62 10.80 13.46
C ALA A 261 19.05 11.51 12.16
N GLN A 262 18.45 11.15 11.03
CA GLN A 262 18.74 11.75 9.73
C GLN A 262 18.20 13.18 9.61
N VAL A 263 17.01 13.46 10.16
CA VAL A 263 16.43 14.81 10.16
C VAL A 263 16.99 15.71 11.28
N GLY A 264 18.04 15.27 11.96
CA GLY A 264 18.75 16.05 12.98
C GLY A 264 18.05 16.11 14.33
N LEU A 265 17.10 15.21 14.61
CA LEU A 265 16.52 15.05 15.94
C LEU A 265 17.48 14.32 16.87
N SER A 266 17.59 14.77 18.12
CA SER A 266 18.51 14.20 19.09
C SER A 266 17.97 12.89 19.65
N VAL A 267 18.29 11.77 19.00
CA VAL A 267 17.95 10.40 19.47
C VAL A 267 19.17 9.57 19.83
N LYS A 268 20.38 10.03 19.47
CA LYS A 268 21.63 9.34 19.77
C LYS A 268 21.86 9.30 21.28
N GLY A 269 22.15 8.10 21.81
CA GLY A 269 22.38 7.89 23.25
C GLY A 269 21.13 7.57 24.04
N SER A 270 19.93 7.57 23.45
CA SER A 270 18.74 7.04 24.13
C SER A 270 18.77 5.51 24.25
N ALA A 271 18.15 4.97 25.31
CA ALA A 271 18.01 3.52 25.47
C ALA A 271 17.32 2.86 24.26
N ARG A 272 16.39 3.57 23.62
CA ARG A 272 15.70 3.13 22.40
C ARG A 272 16.66 3.01 21.21
N TYR A 273 17.55 3.99 21.04
CA TYR A 273 18.58 3.96 19.98
C TYR A 273 19.52 2.76 20.16
N GLN A 274 19.99 2.52 21.40
CA GLN A 274 20.89 1.40 21.69
C GLN A 274 20.19 0.06 21.43
N ARG A 275 18.94 -0.11 21.89
CA ARG A 275 18.15 -1.32 21.61
C ARG A 275 17.99 -1.58 20.13
N CYS A 276 17.69 -0.55 19.32
CA CYS A 276 17.57 -0.70 17.87
C CYS A 276 18.90 -1.07 17.21
N LYS A 277 20.01 -0.55 17.70
CA LYS A 277 21.35 -0.93 17.24
C LYS A 277 21.66 -2.40 17.55
N ASP A 278 21.37 -2.86 18.75
CA ASP A 278 21.57 -4.25 19.14
C ASP A 278 20.69 -5.21 18.32
N LEU A 279 19.44 -4.82 18.04
CA LEU A 279 18.55 -5.55 17.15
C LEU A 279 19.06 -5.57 15.70
N ALA A 280 19.59 -4.46 15.17
CA ALA A 280 20.15 -4.42 13.81
C ALA A 280 21.35 -5.36 13.66
N HIS A 281 22.21 -5.43 14.67
CA HIS A 281 23.34 -6.38 14.66
C HIS A 281 22.89 -7.85 14.67
N SER A 282 21.74 -8.17 15.22
CA SER A 282 21.18 -9.53 15.17
C SER A 282 20.59 -9.89 13.81
N LEU A 283 20.28 -8.91 12.97
CA LEU A 283 19.89 -9.07 11.56
C LEU A 283 21.14 -9.36 10.74
N LYS A 284 21.59 -10.59 10.71
CA LYS A 284 22.79 -11.04 10.00
C LYS A 284 23.01 -10.28 8.69
N HIS A 285 24.13 -9.52 8.60
CA HIS A 285 24.62 -8.77 7.43
C HIS A 285 24.01 -7.40 7.12
N HIS A 286 23.28 -6.78 8.04
CA HIS A 286 22.78 -5.42 7.82
C HIS A 286 23.26 -4.46 8.93
N ASP A 287 23.80 -3.31 8.51
CA ASP A 287 24.26 -2.27 9.44
C ASP A 287 23.11 -1.39 9.97
N SER A 288 21.92 -1.50 9.37
CA SER A 288 20.75 -0.70 9.73
C SER A 288 19.43 -1.43 9.45
N PHE A 289 18.37 -1.04 10.16
CA PHE A 289 17.00 -1.49 9.87
C PHE A 289 16.54 -1.08 8.48
N HIS A 290 16.95 0.11 8.04
CA HIS A 290 16.66 0.61 6.71
C HIS A 290 17.16 -0.32 5.59
N GLN A 291 18.34 -0.87 5.70
CA GLN A 291 18.88 -1.83 4.72
C GLN A 291 18.17 -3.17 4.81
N ALA A 292 17.89 -3.64 6.04
CA ALA A 292 17.20 -4.90 6.27
C ALA A 292 15.73 -4.88 5.76
N PHE A 293 15.07 -3.73 5.82
CA PHE A 293 13.69 -3.51 5.39
C PHE A 293 13.64 -2.53 4.21
N SER A 294 14.21 -2.93 3.08
CA SER A 294 14.36 -2.09 1.88
C SER A 294 13.11 -2.04 0.97
N ASP A 295 12.11 -2.91 1.20
CA ASP A 295 10.86 -2.91 0.42
C ASP A 295 9.97 -1.73 0.82
N ARG A 296 10.11 -0.62 0.09
CA ARG A 296 9.46 0.66 0.44
C ARG A 296 9.01 1.45 -0.77
N VAL A 297 8.16 2.41 -0.51
CA VAL A 297 7.80 3.46 -1.44
C VAL A 297 7.92 4.82 -0.76
N THR A 298 8.60 5.73 -1.44
CA THR A 298 8.84 7.09 -0.95
C THR A 298 8.08 8.08 -1.80
N GLU A 299 7.45 9.06 -1.15
CA GLU A 299 6.79 10.21 -1.77
C GLU A 299 7.42 11.48 -1.22
N VAL A 300 7.91 12.35 -2.12
CA VAL A 300 8.52 13.64 -1.77
C VAL A 300 7.77 14.75 -2.49
N THR A 301 7.30 15.72 -1.73
CA THR A 301 6.59 16.90 -2.23
C THR A 301 7.39 18.15 -1.87
N GLY A 302 7.55 19.06 -2.83
CA GLY A 302 8.37 20.26 -2.66
C GLY A 302 9.87 19.98 -2.77
N GLY A 303 10.67 21.05 -2.68
CA GLY A 303 12.10 21.03 -2.87
C GLY A 303 12.54 21.01 -4.34
N SER A 304 13.81 21.29 -4.59
CA SER A 304 14.37 21.25 -5.94
C SER A 304 14.42 19.82 -6.47
N ALA A 305 14.25 19.62 -7.77
CA ALA A 305 14.16 18.31 -8.42
C ALA A 305 15.40 17.40 -8.16
N ARG A 306 16.59 18.01 -7.99
CA ARG A 306 17.82 17.28 -7.70
C ARG A 306 17.94 16.71 -6.28
N GLN A 307 17.01 17.06 -5.38
CA GLN A 307 17.11 16.77 -3.95
C GLN A 307 15.97 15.89 -3.42
N ARG A 308 15.20 15.26 -4.33
CA ARG A 308 13.98 14.51 -3.96
C ARG A 308 14.18 13.01 -3.72
N THR A 309 15.41 12.52 -3.67
CA THR A 309 15.69 11.09 -3.50
C THR A 309 16.18 10.78 -2.09
N ASP A 310 15.56 9.78 -1.49
CA ASP A 310 15.97 9.09 -0.27
C ASP A 310 16.45 9.97 0.91
N LEU A 311 15.61 10.95 1.28
CA LEU A 311 15.97 11.98 2.26
C LEU A 311 16.18 11.43 3.68
N PHE A 312 15.43 10.39 4.09
CA PHE A 312 15.56 9.84 5.45
C PHE A 312 16.72 8.86 5.61
N PHE A 313 17.19 8.30 4.50
CA PHE A 313 18.13 7.20 4.55
C PHE A 313 19.30 7.39 3.59
N SER A 314 19.51 8.63 3.15
CA SER A 314 20.66 9.02 2.33
C SER A 314 21.95 8.88 3.14
N GLU A 315 23.02 8.40 2.50
CA GLU A 315 24.37 8.47 3.06
C GLU A 315 24.84 9.93 3.24
N ASP A 316 24.28 10.84 2.45
CA ASP A 316 24.49 12.27 2.58
C ASP A 316 23.67 12.88 3.70
N LYS A 317 24.28 13.07 4.86
CA LYS A 317 23.67 13.66 6.06
C LYS A 317 23.14 15.09 5.87
N THR A 318 23.51 15.77 4.79
CA THR A 318 23.07 17.14 4.48
C THR A 318 21.91 17.17 3.48
N ALA A 319 21.52 16.03 2.89
CA ALA A 319 20.46 15.96 1.88
C ALA A 319 19.13 16.51 2.39
N PHE A 320 18.74 16.13 3.61
CA PHE A 320 17.53 16.61 4.24
C PHE A 320 17.56 18.13 4.47
N THR A 321 18.66 18.67 5.00
CA THR A 321 18.83 20.11 5.25
C THR A 321 18.74 20.91 3.95
N ARG A 322 19.45 20.49 2.89
CA ARG A 322 19.38 21.15 1.57
C ARG A 322 18.00 21.11 0.97
N TRP A 323 17.29 20.01 1.12
CA TRP A 323 15.89 19.92 0.69
C TRP A 323 15.02 20.92 1.47
N ALA A 324 15.11 20.92 2.79
CA ALA A 324 14.35 21.81 3.66
C ALA A 324 14.61 23.30 3.36
N ASP A 325 15.87 23.67 3.13
CA ASP A 325 16.28 25.05 2.80
C ASP A 325 15.77 25.49 1.42
N SER A 326 15.48 24.56 0.52
CA SER A 326 14.93 24.88 -0.81
C SER A 326 13.41 25.10 -0.83
N LEU A 327 12.69 24.69 0.23
CA LEU A 327 11.22 24.72 0.28
C LEU A 327 10.60 26.12 0.19
N PRO A 328 11.17 27.19 0.76
CA PRO A 328 10.62 28.53 0.59
C PRO A 328 10.58 29.01 -0.85
N VAL A 329 11.51 28.55 -1.70
CA VAL A 329 11.57 28.89 -3.12
C VAL A 329 10.80 27.89 -3.99
N HIS A 330 10.86 26.61 -3.64
CA HIS A 330 10.27 25.51 -4.39
C HIS A 330 9.28 24.70 -3.53
N PRO A 331 8.19 25.32 -3.04
CA PRO A 331 7.21 24.58 -2.26
C PRO A 331 6.38 23.65 -3.15
N GLY A 332 5.90 22.54 -2.55
CA GLY A 332 4.88 21.68 -3.14
C GLY A 332 3.59 21.76 -2.34
N ILE A 333 2.54 21.10 -2.82
CA ILE A 333 1.25 21.02 -2.12
C ILE A 333 1.35 19.98 -1.01
N VAL A 334 1.25 20.45 0.23
CA VAL A 334 1.27 19.61 1.43
C VAL A 334 -0.15 19.21 1.86
N ARG A 335 -1.09 20.15 1.74
CA ARG A 335 -2.53 19.94 1.95
C ARG A 335 -3.32 20.70 0.90
N ASN A 336 -4.44 20.16 0.52
CA ASN A 336 -5.37 20.81 -0.39
C ASN A 336 -6.83 20.66 0.05
N GLU A 337 -7.66 21.57 -0.44
CA GLU A 337 -9.11 21.42 -0.49
C GLU A 337 -9.50 21.23 -1.95
N LEU A 338 -10.35 20.25 -2.19
CA LEU A 338 -10.78 19.88 -3.53
C LEU A 338 -12.25 20.26 -3.73
N GLU A 339 -12.56 20.75 -4.92
CA GLU A 339 -13.94 21.03 -5.33
C GLU A 339 -14.19 20.35 -6.69
N PRO A 340 -15.33 19.64 -6.86
CA PRO A 340 -15.60 18.93 -8.10
C PRO A 340 -15.69 19.87 -9.32
N LEU A 341 -15.19 19.43 -10.47
CA LEU A 341 -15.14 20.26 -11.69
C LEU A 341 -16.50 20.81 -12.14
N HIS A 342 -17.60 20.11 -11.85
CA HIS A 342 -18.94 20.57 -12.24
C HIS A 342 -19.35 21.89 -11.55
N HIS A 343 -18.76 22.25 -10.40
CA HIS A 343 -18.99 23.52 -9.73
C HIS A 343 -18.50 24.75 -10.53
N LEU A 344 -17.64 24.55 -11.53
CA LEU A 344 -17.23 25.60 -12.45
C LEU A 344 -18.29 25.92 -13.53
N LEU A 345 -19.39 25.19 -13.56
CA LEU A 345 -20.59 25.43 -14.38
C LEU A 345 -21.73 26.02 -13.54
N PRO A 346 -22.52 26.94 -14.06
CA PRO A 346 -23.75 27.38 -13.42
C PRO A 346 -24.68 26.20 -13.15
N ARG A 347 -25.38 26.20 -11.99
CA ARG A 347 -26.34 25.13 -11.63
C ARG A 347 -27.49 24.99 -12.64
N SER A 348 -27.82 26.05 -13.37
CA SER A 348 -28.84 26.06 -14.44
C SER A 348 -28.36 25.38 -15.73
N ASP A 349 -27.06 25.16 -15.91
CA ASP A 349 -26.53 24.50 -17.08
C ASP A 349 -26.73 22.97 -16.99
N PRO A 350 -27.40 22.32 -17.96
CA PRO A 350 -27.61 20.87 -17.91
C PRO A 350 -26.32 20.05 -17.86
N ARG A 351 -25.19 20.60 -18.33
CA ARG A 351 -23.87 19.97 -18.23
C ARG A 351 -23.38 19.84 -16.79
N HIS A 352 -23.81 20.73 -15.88
CA HIS A 352 -23.48 20.67 -14.45
C HIS A 352 -23.88 19.32 -13.83
N ALA A 353 -25.15 18.93 -13.94
CA ALA A 353 -25.63 17.67 -13.40
C ALA A 353 -25.03 16.44 -14.12
N ASN A 354 -24.85 16.54 -15.44
CA ASN A 354 -24.29 15.45 -16.24
C ASN A 354 -22.80 15.22 -15.93
N LEU A 355 -22.02 16.28 -15.72
CA LEU A 355 -20.61 16.18 -15.33
C LEU A 355 -20.49 15.63 -13.90
N ALA A 356 -21.31 16.08 -12.95
CA ALA A 356 -21.37 15.53 -11.61
C ALA A 356 -21.64 14.02 -11.61
N ARG A 357 -22.63 13.60 -12.43
CA ARG A 357 -22.96 12.18 -12.60
C ARG A 357 -21.81 11.39 -13.20
N TYR A 358 -21.18 11.90 -14.26
CA TYR A 358 -20.07 11.21 -14.90
C TYR A 358 -18.86 11.07 -13.95
N ILE A 359 -18.50 12.13 -13.23
CA ILE A 359 -17.45 12.11 -12.19
C ILE A 359 -17.76 11.05 -11.13
N SER A 360 -19.00 11.01 -10.65
CA SER A 360 -19.44 10.03 -9.64
C SER A 360 -19.34 8.60 -10.17
N ASP A 361 -19.81 8.36 -11.40
CA ASP A 361 -19.72 7.05 -12.04
C ASP A 361 -18.24 6.62 -12.27
N TYR A 362 -17.35 7.56 -12.63
CA TYR A 362 -15.93 7.32 -12.76
C TYR A 362 -15.29 6.94 -11.40
N ILE A 363 -15.56 7.70 -10.35
CA ILE A 363 -15.03 7.42 -9.00
C ILE A 363 -15.55 6.07 -8.51
N ALA A 364 -16.86 5.80 -8.65
CA ALA A 364 -17.48 4.54 -8.24
C ALA A 364 -16.92 3.33 -9.00
N ALA A 365 -16.69 3.46 -10.32
CA ALA A 365 -16.13 2.39 -11.14
C ALA A 365 -14.68 2.02 -10.76
N ASN A 366 -13.96 2.95 -10.13
CA ASN A 366 -12.59 2.75 -9.66
C ASN A 366 -12.50 2.49 -8.15
N ALA A 367 -13.62 2.58 -7.43
CA ALA A 367 -13.64 2.32 -6.00
C ALA A 367 -13.26 0.87 -5.68
N LEU A 368 -12.50 0.68 -4.62
CA LEU A 368 -12.12 -0.62 -4.11
C LEU A 368 -13.02 -0.98 -2.94
N SER A 369 -13.56 -2.18 -2.97
CA SER A 369 -14.32 -2.74 -1.87
C SER A 369 -13.70 -4.03 -1.39
N GLN A 370 -13.67 -4.22 -0.09
CA GLN A 370 -13.26 -5.46 0.57
C GLN A 370 -14.42 -5.93 1.42
N ASN A 371 -14.94 -7.10 1.08
CA ASN A 371 -15.96 -7.76 1.87
C ASN A 371 -15.30 -8.68 2.88
N CYS A 372 -15.43 -8.38 4.15
CA CYS A 372 -14.96 -9.20 5.26
C CYS A 372 -16.13 -9.67 6.13
N GLY A 373 -17.36 -9.59 5.58
CA GLY A 373 -18.58 -10.01 6.24
C GLY A 373 -18.80 -11.51 6.19
N GLY A 374 -18.88 -12.12 7.35
CA GLY A 374 -19.13 -13.54 7.54
C GLY A 374 -17.85 -14.35 7.71
N SER A 375 -17.50 -14.60 8.94
CA SER A 375 -16.49 -15.52 9.48
C SER A 375 -15.71 -16.35 8.45
N THR A 376 -14.80 -15.71 7.78
CA THR A 376 -13.95 -16.36 6.79
C THR A 376 -12.59 -16.72 7.37
N CYS A 377 -12.40 -16.49 8.66
CA CYS A 377 -11.19 -16.92 9.32
C CYS A 377 -11.12 -18.44 9.37
N PRO A 378 -9.98 -19.05 8.95
CA PRO A 378 -9.81 -20.49 8.98
C PRO A 378 -10.04 -21.09 10.36
N SER A 379 -10.36 -22.40 10.39
CA SER A 379 -10.51 -23.13 11.65
C SER A 379 -9.29 -22.92 12.55
N GLY A 380 -9.50 -22.53 13.81
CA GLY A 380 -8.45 -22.20 14.77
C GLY A 380 -8.04 -20.71 14.80
N SER A 381 -8.66 -19.87 13.96
CA SER A 381 -8.47 -18.42 14.00
C SER A 381 -9.79 -17.66 14.15
N TYR A 382 -9.71 -16.37 14.49
CA TYR A 382 -10.85 -15.49 14.71
C TYR A 382 -10.57 -14.08 14.16
N ALA A 383 -11.62 -13.36 13.78
CA ALA A 383 -11.48 -12.00 13.23
C ALA A 383 -10.97 -11.00 14.28
N ASP A 384 -10.05 -10.13 13.88
CA ASP A 384 -9.61 -9.02 14.73
C ASP A 384 -10.75 -8.01 14.88
N ARG A 385 -11.05 -7.61 16.13
CA ARG A 385 -12.08 -6.61 16.42
C ARG A 385 -11.79 -5.24 15.80
N ARG A 386 -10.51 -4.90 15.58
CA ARG A 386 -10.08 -3.61 15.01
C ARG A 386 -10.00 -3.63 13.49
N ASP A 387 -9.77 -4.80 12.91
CA ASP A 387 -9.73 -5.04 11.47
C ASP A 387 -10.40 -6.39 11.18
N PRO A 388 -11.73 -6.39 10.96
CA PRO A 388 -12.49 -7.61 10.71
C PRO A 388 -12.01 -8.41 9.48
N CYS A 389 -11.20 -7.80 8.62
CA CYS A 389 -10.53 -8.45 7.50
C CYS A 389 -9.21 -9.14 7.88
N SER A 390 -8.82 -9.09 9.12
CA SER A 390 -7.60 -9.70 9.62
C SER A 390 -7.94 -10.83 10.59
N CYS A 391 -7.33 -11.99 10.40
CA CYS A 391 -7.49 -13.13 11.30
C CYS A 391 -6.37 -13.17 12.34
N LEU A 392 -6.74 -13.44 13.58
CA LEU A 392 -5.84 -13.68 14.70
C LEU A 392 -5.94 -15.14 15.14
N CYS A 393 -4.83 -15.70 15.60
CA CYS A 393 -4.74 -17.03 16.15
C CYS A 393 -4.52 -16.99 17.67
N ARG A 394 -4.78 -18.11 18.32
CA ARG A 394 -4.30 -18.34 19.68
C ARG A 394 -2.79 -18.59 19.61
N ASP A 395 -2.04 -17.82 20.38
CA ASP A 395 -0.58 -18.01 20.48
C ASP A 395 -0.28 -19.33 21.22
N ASP A 396 0.40 -20.25 20.55
CA ASP A 396 0.82 -21.53 21.09
C ASP A 396 2.26 -21.89 20.66
N SER A 397 2.69 -23.12 20.83
CA SER A 397 4.05 -23.55 20.44
C SER A 397 4.29 -23.56 18.92
N GLN A 398 3.24 -23.69 18.10
CA GLN A 398 3.33 -23.86 16.65
C GLN A 398 3.00 -22.56 15.89
N VAL A 399 2.08 -21.74 16.39
CA VAL A 399 1.53 -20.58 15.69
C VAL A 399 1.54 -19.34 16.58
N SER A 400 1.96 -18.21 16.03
CA SER A 400 1.91 -16.91 16.71
C SER A 400 0.51 -16.31 16.68
N ARG A 401 0.29 -15.27 17.49
CA ARG A 401 -0.98 -14.52 17.52
C ARG A 401 -1.38 -13.95 16.16
N GLN A 402 -0.42 -13.62 15.31
CA GLN A 402 -0.66 -13.14 13.93
C GLN A 402 -0.89 -14.30 12.96
N CYS A 403 -1.14 -15.50 13.45
CA CYS A 403 -1.30 -16.71 12.64
C CYS A 403 -0.05 -17.04 11.78
N CYS A 404 1.13 -16.68 12.24
CA CYS A 404 2.37 -17.10 11.61
C CYS A 404 2.86 -18.40 12.22
N SER A 405 3.15 -19.40 11.40
CA SER A 405 3.82 -20.62 11.85
C SER A 405 5.20 -20.28 12.44
N LYS A 406 5.51 -20.79 13.62
CA LYS A 406 6.79 -20.56 14.30
C LYS A 406 7.92 -21.39 13.70
N GLU A 407 7.58 -22.44 12.94
CA GLU A 407 8.52 -23.26 12.17
C GLU A 407 8.10 -23.34 10.71
N LYS A 408 9.08 -23.32 9.80
CA LYS A 408 8.89 -23.57 8.37
C LYS A 408 8.99 -25.05 8.05
N CYS A 409 8.58 -25.40 6.85
CA CYS A 409 8.63 -26.75 6.29
C CYS A 409 7.75 -27.78 7.01
N LEU A 410 6.88 -27.38 7.93
CA LEU A 410 5.98 -28.27 8.66
C LEU A 410 4.71 -28.59 7.88
N GLY A 411 4.25 -29.83 7.94
CA GLY A 411 3.01 -30.28 7.35
C GLY A 411 2.54 -31.64 7.88
N GLN A 412 1.33 -32.00 7.53
CA GLN A 412 0.72 -33.30 7.86
C GLN A 412 1.02 -34.29 6.72
N LEU A 413 1.70 -35.39 7.05
CA LEU A 413 2.06 -36.45 6.11
C LEU A 413 1.12 -37.63 6.26
N ARG A 414 0.56 -38.05 5.13
CA ARG A 414 -0.21 -39.26 4.97
C ARG A 414 0.29 -40.01 3.73
N VAL A 415 0.34 -41.35 3.80
CA VAL A 415 0.71 -42.18 2.67
C VAL A 415 -0.36 -43.26 2.50
N ARG A 416 -0.92 -43.38 1.30
CA ARG A 416 -1.82 -44.46 0.92
C ARG A 416 -1.07 -45.46 0.09
N VAL A 417 -0.80 -46.63 0.64
CA VAL A 417 -0.24 -47.75 -0.10
C VAL A 417 -1.37 -48.49 -0.79
N LYS A 418 -1.33 -48.55 -2.13
CA LYS A 418 -2.42 -49.09 -2.94
C LYS A 418 -2.28 -50.59 -3.16
N GLU A 419 -1.33 -50.96 -3.98
CA GLU A 419 -1.16 -52.33 -4.45
C GLU A 419 0.29 -52.64 -4.82
N GLY A 420 0.63 -53.89 -4.82
CA GLY A 420 1.87 -54.45 -5.36
C GLY A 420 1.62 -55.30 -6.59
N HIS A 421 2.58 -55.33 -7.48
CA HIS A 421 2.56 -56.13 -8.70
C HIS A 421 3.81 -56.97 -8.82
N ASP A 422 3.64 -58.28 -9.09
CA ASP A 422 4.70 -59.24 -9.37
C ASP A 422 5.80 -59.27 -8.29
N LEU A 423 5.39 -59.15 -7.02
CA LEU A 423 6.30 -59.26 -5.89
C LEU A 423 6.79 -60.71 -5.79
N TRP A 424 8.07 -60.86 -5.43
CA TRP A 424 8.64 -62.20 -5.27
C TRP A 424 9.60 -62.23 -4.08
N GLY A 425 9.23 -62.99 -3.04
CA GLY A 425 10.00 -63.18 -1.82
C GLY A 425 10.60 -64.57 -1.74
N ASP A 426 9.80 -65.62 -2.08
CA ASP A 426 10.11 -67.03 -1.88
C ASP A 426 10.06 -67.88 -3.13
N TYR A 427 10.84 -69.00 -3.11
CA TYR A 427 10.80 -69.96 -4.16
C TYR A 427 9.63 -70.99 -4.06
N PHE A 428 9.08 -71.14 -2.84
CA PHE A 428 8.12 -72.22 -2.55
C PHE A 428 6.73 -71.77 -2.15
N SER A 429 6.59 -70.41 -1.87
CA SER A 429 5.32 -69.83 -1.49
C SER A 429 5.08 -68.54 -2.25
N ALA A 430 3.83 -68.06 -2.27
CA ALA A 430 3.53 -66.72 -2.69
C ALA A 430 3.84 -65.72 -1.53
N THR A 431 4.16 -64.49 -1.85
CA THR A 431 4.61 -63.45 -0.94
C THR A 431 3.54 -63.09 0.12
N ASP A 432 3.96 -63.00 1.39
CA ASP A 432 3.18 -62.44 2.53
C ASP A 432 3.55 -60.99 2.72
N GLY A 433 3.17 -60.13 1.74
CA GLY A 433 3.73 -58.81 1.55
C GLY A 433 3.22 -57.71 2.51
N TYR A 434 4.11 -56.89 3.02
CA TYR A 434 3.79 -55.64 3.71
C TYR A 434 4.78 -54.52 3.37
N VAL A 435 4.38 -53.29 3.61
CA VAL A 435 5.17 -52.07 3.30
C VAL A 435 5.42 -51.26 4.57
N ILE A 436 6.67 -50.86 4.78
CA ILE A 436 7.06 -49.90 5.81
C ILE A 436 7.36 -48.56 5.16
N ILE A 437 6.72 -47.50 5.65
CA ILE A 437 6.98 -46.12 5.25
C ILE A 437 7.76 -45.45 6.37
N LYS A 438 8.90 -44.85 6.03
CA LYS A 438 9.76 -44.11 6.99
C LYS A 438 10.02 -42.69 6.52
N TYR A 439 9.96 -41.75 7.42
CA TYR A 439 10.38 -40.36 7.20
C TYR A 439 11.05 -39.81 8.46
N GLY A 440 12.37 -39.61 8.44
CA GLY A 440 13.16 -39.32 9.63
C GLY A 440 12.99 -40.35 10.74
N GLN A 441 12.44 -39.97 11.87
CA GLN A 441 12.16 -40.88 13.02
C GLN A 441 10.73 -41.45 13.00
N ILE A 442 9.92 -41.01 12.04
CA ILE A 442 8.51 -41.42 11.95
C ILE A 442 8.42 -42.61 11.02
N GLN A 443 7.69 -43.67 11.46
CA GLN A 443 7.42 -44.84 10.62
C GLN A 443 6.00 -45.36 10.82
N ALA A 444 5.48 -45.96 9.77
CA ALA A 444 4.21 -46.67 9.78
C ALA A 444 4.30 -47.86 8.82
N ARG A 445 3.49 -48.89 9.05
CA ARG A 445 3.44 -50.09 8.18
C ARG A 445 2.01 -50.44 7.81
N THR A 446 1.86 -51.13 6.67
CA THR A 446 0.60 -51.70 6.22
C THR A 446 0.25 -52.97 6.98
N THR A 447 -0.97 -53.43 6.77
CA THR A 447 -1.34 -54.80 7.06
C THR A 447 -0.55 -55.77 6.18
N VAL A 448 -0.34 -57.01 6.63
CA VAL A 448 0.25 -58.09 5.82
C VAL A 448 -0.82 -58.67 4.90
N LYS A 449 -0.51 -58.85 3.64
CA LYS A 449 -1.36 -59.59 2.65
C LYS A 449 -0.73 -60.91 2.36
N GLN A 450 -1.38 -61.98 2.83
CA GLN A 450 -0.86 -63.33 2.79
C GLN A 450 -1.05 -64.00 1.44
N SER A 451 -0.07 -64.77 1.06
CA SER A 451 -0.08 -65.71 -0.09
C SER A 451 -0.48 -65.06 -1.42
N THR A 452 0.08 -63.90 -1.72
CA THR A 452 -0.18 -63.17 -2.98
C THR A 452 0.99 -62.35 -3.46
N ASN A 453 1.41 -62.54 -4.70
CA ASN A 453 2.42 -61.72 -5.38
C ASN A 453 1.84 -60.39 -5.91
N ASN A 454 0.52 -60.21 -5.85
CA ASN A 454 -0.19 -58.99 -6.27
C ASN A 454 -1.11 -58.50 -5.15
N PRO A 455 -0.56 -58.08 -4.01
CA PRO A 455 -1.36 -57.63 -2.86
C PRO A 455 -2.07 -56.33 -3.13
N ILE A 456 -3.33 -56.21 -2.68
CA ILE A 456 -4.09 -54.95 -2.63
C ILE A 456 -4.24 -54.56 -1.17
N TRP A 457 -3.49 -53.53 -0.75
CA TRP A 457 -3.56 -53.02 0.63
C TRP A 457 -4.65 -51.96 0.78
N ASN A 458 -4.62 -50.90 -0.03
CA ASN A 458 -5.43 -49.70 0.14
C ASN A 458 -5.33 -49.07 1.55
N ASP A 459 -4.22 -49.27 2.22
CA ASP A 459 -3.99 -48.83 3.59
C ASP A 459 -3.62 -47.35 3.62
N ASN A 460 -4.32 -46.57 4.48
CA ASN A 460 -4.03 -45.18 4.71
C ASN A 460 -3.16 -45.03 5.98
N LEU A 461 -1.89 -44.76 5.80
CA LEU A 461 -0.92 -44.61 6.86
C LEU A 461 -0.84 -43.11 7.24
N ILE A 462 -1.18 -42.77 8.49
CA ILE A 462 -1.10 -41.42 9.03
C ILE A 462 0.22 -41.29 9.78
N LEU A 463 1.21 -40.65 9.15
CA LEU A 463 2.51 -40.45 9.78
C LEU A 463 2.49 -39.23 10.72
N GLY A 464 1.52 -38.32 10.55
CA GLY A 464 1.37 -37.15 11.42
C GLY A 464 2.19 -35.94 10.97
N LEU A 465 2.69 -35.15 11.90
CA LEU A 465 3.46 -33.94 11.63
C LEU A 465 4.87 -34.29 11.16
N ALA A 466 5.21 -33.87 9.94
CA ALA A 466 6.51 -34.08 9.33
C ALA A 466 7.12 -32.72 8.92
N LYS A 467 8.45 -32.64 8.89
CA LYS A 467 9.20 -31.44 8.47
C LYS A 467 9.96 -31.75 7.18
N ALA A 468 9.54 -31.12 6.08
CA ALA A 468 10.16 -31.30 4.76
C ALA A 468 11.52 -30.58 4.69
N GLU A 469 12.54 -31.19 5.32
CA GLU A 469 13.93 -30.65 5.33
C GLU A 469 14.69 -31.12 4.09
N SER A 470 15.61 -30.28 3.61
CA SER A 470 16.51 -30.67 2.53
C SER A 470 17.40 -31.83 2.98
N GLY A 471 17.39 -32.93 2.21
CA GLY A 471 18.17 -34.11 2.51
C GLY A 471 17.41 -35.25 3.17
N HIS A 472 16.17 -35.04 3.63
CA HIS A 472 15.31 -36.16 4.06
C HIS A 472 14.42 -36.63 2.92
N GLN A 473 14.39 -37.92 2.69
CA GLN A 473 13.53 -38.59 1.69
C GLN A 473 12.53 -39.53 2.38
N LEU A 474 11.35 -39.65 1.80
CA LEU A 474 10.40 -40.64 2.16
C LEU A 474 10.94 -41.99 1.71
N THR A 475 11.19 -42.90 2.63
CA THR A 475 11.69 -44.26 2.35
C THR A 475 10.52 -45.24 2.40
N VAL A 476 10.38 -46.01 1.35
CA VAL A 476 9.38 -47.07 1.20
C VAL A 476 10.11 -48.38 1.11
N GLU A 477 9.95 -49.21 2.13
CA GLU A 477 10.54 -50.56 2.19
C GLU A 477 9.43 -51.61 2.00
N VAL A 478 9.68 -52.60 1.16
CA VAL A 478 8.75 -53.71 0.89
C VAL A 478 9.36 -54.98 1.42
N TRP A 479 8.59 -55.72 2.18
CA TRP A 479 9.01 -56.90 2.90
C TRP A 479 8.06 -58.07 2.66
N ASP A 480 8.59 -59.29 2.70
CA ASP A 480 7.88 -60.55 2.81
C ASP A 480 7.95 -61.03 4.26
N GLN A 481 6.82 -61.37 4.85
CA GLN A 481 6.77 -61.83 6.23
C GLN A 481 6.98 -63.34 6.31
N ASP A 482 8.03 -63.76 6.99
CA ASP A 482 8.40 -65.13 7.19
C ASP A 482 8.35 -65.58 8.65
N ILE A 483 8.34 -66.89 8.89
CA ILE A 483 8.27 -67.48 10.23
C ILE A 483 9.55 -67.19 11.04
N ILE A 484 10.70 -67.13 10.41
CA ILE A 484 12.00 -67.01 11.08
C ILE A 484 12.54 -65.61 10.93
N LYS A 485 12.55 -65.03 9.73
CA LYS A 485 13.08 -63.72 9.43
C LYS A 485 12.47 -63.22 8.12
N ASP A 486 11.92 -62.04 8.20
CA ASP A 486 11.31 -61.38 7.05
C ASP A 486 12.34 -61.08 5.95
N ASP A 487 11.99 -61.31 4.70
CA ASP A 487 12.82 -61.05 3.54
C ASP A 487 12.54 -59.65 2.99
N HIS A 488 13.63 -58.89 2.76
CA HIS A 488 13.56 -57.53 2.21
C HIS A 488 13.49 -57.57 0.68
N LEU A 489 12.35 -57.22 0.10
CA LEU A 489 12.11 -57.24 -1.35
C LEU A 489 12.70 -56.02 -2.07
N GLY A 490 12.85 -54.90 -1.38
CA GLY A 490 13.47 -53.70 -1.91
C GLY A 490 13.05 -52.41 -1.22
N THR A 491 13.72 -51.33 -1.62
CA THR A 491 13.51 -49.97 -1.06
C THR A 491 13.51 -48.93 -2.18
N CYS A 492 12.63 -47.96 -2.13
CA CYS A 492 12.72 -46.74 -2.91
C CYS A 492 12.67 -45.51 -2.01
N GLN A 493 13.11 -44.39 -2.57
CA GLN A 493 13.15 -43.11 -1.87
C GLN A 493 12.56 -42.01 -2.75
N GLU A 494 11.63 -41.23 -2.17
CA GLU A 494 10.95 -40.17 -2.88
C GLU A 494 11.06 -38.85 -2.09
N PRO A 495 11.14 -37.69 -2.78
CA PRO A 495 11.15 -36.41 -2.11
C PRO A 495 9.78 -36.10 -1.48
N LEU A 496 9.77 -35.49 -0.31
CA LEU A 496 8.52 -35.03 0.30
C LEU A 496 8.13 -33.65 -0.28
N ILE A 497 7.08 -33.68 -1.11
CA ILE A 497 6.54 -32.50 -1.81
C ILE A 497 5.10 -32.25 -1.36
N SER A 498 4.73 -30.98 -1.16
CA SER A 498 3.38 -30.58 -0.78
C SER A 498 2.36 -30.92 -1.87
N GLY A 499 1.14 -31.24 -1.45
CA GLY A 499 0.09 -31.74 -2.34
C GLY A 499 -0.07 -33.26 -2.28
N THR A 500 -0.77 -33.81 -3.28
CA THR A 500 -0.97 -35.24 -3.45
C THR A 500 -0.22 -35.70 -4.69
N HIS A 501 0.65 -36.66 -4.52
CA HIS A 501 1.50 -37.23 -5.58
C HIS A 501 1.39 -38.74 -5.59
N SER A 502 1.35 -39.35 -6.78
CA SER A 502 1.34 -40.82 -6.98
C SER A 502 2.71 -41.28 -7.45
N TYR A 503 3.20 -42.34 -6.86
CA TYR A 503 4.50 -42.92 -7.15
C TYR A 503 4.40 -44.42 -7.43
N ILE A 504 5.36 -44.93 -8.19
CA ILE A 504 5.58 -46.37 -8.41
C ILE A 504 6.99 -46.69 -7.91
N CYS A 505 7.08 -47.50 -6.86
CA CYS A 505 8.32 -48.01 -6.33
C CYS A 505 8.71 -49.29 -7.09
N TYR A 506 9.71 -49.23 -7.94
CA TYR A 506 10.25 -50.40 -8.65
C TYR A 506 11.27 -51.12 -7.77
N LEU A 507 11.04 -52.41 -7.58
CA LEU A 507 11.88 -53.28 -6.77
C LEU A 507 12.78 -54.14 -7.69
N LYS A 508 13.59 -55.02 -7.09
CA LYS A 508 14.34 -56.00 -7.87
C LYS A 508 13.38 -56.91 -8.65
N TYR A 509 12.26 -57.30 -8.03
CA TYR A 509 11.17 -58.05 -8.62
C TYR A 509 9.85 -57.33 -8.28
N GLY A 510 9.10 -56.96 -9.30
CA GLY A 510 7.82 -56.29 -9.14
C GLY A 510 7.89 -54.80 -8.78
N SER A 511 6.76 -54.27 -8.34
CA SER A 511 6.61 -52.85 -7.97
C SER A 511 5.49 -52.64 -6.95
N VAL A 512 5.52 -51.49 -6.25
CA VAL A 512 4.46 -51.05 -5.34
C VAL A 512 4.01 -49.65 -5.71
N THR A 513 2.70 -49.44 -5.81
CA THR A 513 2.06 -48.16 -6.09
C THR A 513 1.55 -47.53 -4.80
N PHE A 514 1.87 -46.26 -4.59
CA PHE A 514 1.41 -45.50 -3.43
C PHE A 514 1.18 -44.04 -3.74
N ASP A 515 0.33 -43.38 -2.94
CA ASP A 515 0.12 -41.92 -2.95
C ASP A 515 0.68 -41.31 -1.69
N THR A 516 1.34 -40.16 -1.84
CA THR A 516 1.67 -39.29 -0.72
C THR A 516 0.71 -38.11 -0.67
N SER A 517 0.32 -37.68 0.51
CA SER A 517 -0.41 -36.44 0.74
C SER A 517 0.29 -35.66 1.84
N PHE A 518 0.99 -34.62 1.46
CA PHE A 518 1.66 -33.71 2.39
C PHE A 518 0.98 -32.36 2.36
N THR A 519 0.23 -32.04 3.44
CA THR A 519 -0.50 -30.79 3.58
C THR A 519 0.31 -29.85 4.46
N CYS A 520 0.71 -28.70 3.91
CA CYS A 520 1.47 -27.71 4.66
C CYS A 520 0.74 -27.25 5.92
N GLY A 521 1.51 -26.94 6.94
CA GLY A 521 1.02 -26.35 8.19
C GLY A 521 0.40 -24.98 7.96
N PHE A 522 -0.14 -24.41 9.04
CA PHE A 522 -0.92 -23.20 9.02
C PHE A 522 -0.17 -22.02 8.37
N HIS A 523 -0.75 -21.44 7.30
CA HIS A 523 -0.18 -20.35 6.51
C HIS A 523 1.18 -20.63 5.87
N LEU A 524 1.52 -21.89 5.67
CA LEU A 524 2.70 -22.28 4.90
C LEU A 524 2.31 -22.78 3.51
N GLY A 525 3.21 -22.64 2.55
CA GLY A 525 3.08 -23.09 1.18
C GLY A 525 4.43 -23.27 0.49
N GLY A 526 4.37 -23.50 -0.81
CA GLY A 526 5.53 -23.88 -1.61
C GLY A 526 5.78 -25.39 -1.58
N PRO A 527 6.68 -25.91 -2.43
CA PRO A 527 6.89 -27.34 -2.59
C PRO A 527 7.27 -28.07 -1.29
N THR A 528 8.02 -27.42 -0.42
CA THR A 528 8.45 -27.97 0.87
C THR A 528 7.88 -27.20 2.06
N CYS A 529 6.75 -26.50 1.88
CA CYS A 529 6.14 -25.66 2.93
C CYS A 529 7.08 -24.59 3.52
N GLN A 530 8.04 -24.12 2.73
CA GLN A 530 9.07 -23.17 3.17
C GLN A 530 8.65 -21.71 3.13
N SER A 531 7.58 -21.39 2.40
CA SER A 531 7.11 -20.02 2.19
C SER A 531 5.88 -19.71 3.04
N TYR A 532 5.80 -18.50 3.60
CA TYR A 532 4.55 -18.04 4.21
C TYR A 532 3.56 -17.66 3.11
N MET A 533 2.32 -18.11 3.27
CA MET A 533 1.23 -17.78 2.35
C MET A 533 0.53 -16.48 2.79
N PRO A 534 -0.06 -15.71 1.86
CA PRO A 534 -1.00 -14.65 2.22
C PRO A 534 -2.09 -15.22 3.13
N SER A 535 -2.66 -14.38 4.00
CA SER A 535 -3.86 -14.81 4.72
C SER A 535 -4.90 -15.28 3.69
N PRO A 536 -5.60 -16.41 3.91
CA PRO A 536 -6.66 -16.87 3.01
C PRO A 536 -7.72 -15.78 2.75
N ASP A 537 -7.86 -14.89 3.71
CA ASP A 537 -8.68 -13.69 3.64
C ASP A 537 -7.86 -12.45 3.27
N GLY A 538 -6.66 -12.65 2.71
CA GLY A 538 -5.84 -11.57 2.19
C GLY A 538 -6.72 -10.68 1.32
N PRO A 539 -6.53 -9.32 1.35
CA PRO A 539 -7.49 -8.37 0.79
C PRO A 539 -7.68 -8.60 -0.70
N THR A 540 -8.64 -9.42 -1.06
CA THR A 540 -9.20 -9.40 -2.40
C THR A 540 -10.00 -8.12 -2.53
N PHE A 541 -9.30 -7.00 -2.78
CA PHE A 541 -9.98 -5.82 -3.23
C PHE A 541 -10.59 -6.11 -4.59
N THR A 542 -11.90 -6.12 -4.64
CA THR A 542 -12.65 -6.15 -5.88
C THR A 542 -13.02 -4.72 -6.25
N THR A 543 -13.05 -4.42 -7.55
CA THR A 543 -13.71 -3.22 -8.03
C THR A 543 -15.17 -3.30 -7.63
N TYR A 544 -15.75 -2.19 -7.21
CA TYR A 544 -17.14 -2.11 -6.75
C TYR A 544 -18.07 -2.75 -7.80
N PRO A 545 -18.87 -3.78 -7.45
CA PRO A 545 -19.75 -4.42 -8.39
C PRO A 545 -20.76 -3.39 -8.89
N ARG A 546 -20.85 -3.24 -10.20
CA ARG A 546 -21.89 -2.43 -10.84
C ARG A 546 -23.25 -3.01 -10.44
N THR A 547 -23.98 -2.31 -9.60
CA THR A 547 -25.41 -2.60 -9.45
C THR A 547 -26.04 -2.35 -10.80
N THR A 548 -26.49 -3.42 -11.46
CA THR A 548 -27.32 -3.40 -12.66
C THR A 548 -28.71 -2.90 -12.27
N SER A 549 -28.85 -1.62 -11.99
CA SER A 549 -30.12 -0.97 -12.17
C SER A 549 -30.26 -0.65 -13.65
N ALA A 550 -31.39 -0.95 -14.25
CA ALA A 550 -31.65 -1.04 -15.70
C ALA A 550 -31.40 0.23 -16.55
N THR A 551 -30.56 1.16 -16.14
CA THR A 551 -30.20 2.40 -16.83
C THR A 551 -28.74 2.82 -16.73
N ARG A 552 -27.84 1.97 -16.18
CA ARG A 552 -26.40 2.32 -16.07
C ARG A 552 -25.62 1.83 -17.30
N LEU A 553 -24.98 2.78 -17.96
CA LEU A 553 -24.12 2.56 -19.12
C LEU A 553 -22.80 1.87 -18.71
N PRO A 554 -22.27 0.88 -19.44
CA PRO A 554 -21.00 0.24 -19.13
C PRO A 554 -19.82 1.23 -19.31
N ILE A 555 -18.97 1.35 -18.29
CA ILE A 555 -17.74 2.12 -18.34
C ILE A 555 -16.59 1.16 -18.64
N SER A 556 -15.95 1.29 -19.79
CA SER A 556 -14.71 0.57 -20.08
C SER A 556 -13.58 1.12 -19.21
N PRO A 557 -12.70 0.27 -18.66
CA PRO A 557 -11.54 0.76 -17.92
C PRO A 557 -10.67 1.62 -18.85
N VAL A 558 -10.25 2.78 -18.36
CA VAL A 558 -9.23 3.60 -19.02
C VAL A 558 -7.94 2.78 -19.02
N PRO A 559 -7.27 2.57 -20.16
CA PRO A 559 -5.96 1.93 -20.19
C PRO A 559 -4.99 2.71 -19.30
N SER A 560 -4.22 1.99 -18.49
CA SER A 560 -3.12 2.56 -17.72
C SER A 560 -2.18 3.27 -18.69
N PRO A 561 -1.65 4.46 -18.34
CA PRO A 561 -0.57 5.07 -19.14
C PRO A 561 0.54 4.03 -19.26
N ALA A 562 0.96 3.76 -20.49
CA ALA A 562 2.08 2.88 -20.77
C ALA A 562 3.29 3.38 -19.96
N GLU A 563 3.94 2.47 -19.26
CA GLU A 563 5.24 2.74 -18.66
C GLU A 563 6.17 3.17 -19.80
N ASN A 564 6.59 4.43 -19.78
CA ASN A 564 7.66 4.88 -20.65
C ASN A 564 8.90 4.06 -20.30
N PRO A 565 9.53 3.37 -21.26
CA PRO A 565 10.80 2.71 -20.99
C PRO A 565 11.81 3.79 -20.59
N VAL A 566 12.48 3.56 -19.48
CA VAL A 566 13.63 4.36 -19.03
C VAL A 566 14.67 4.30 -20.13
N LEU A 567 14.83 5.38 -20.87
CA LEU A 567 15.92 5.54 -21.83
C LEU A 567 17.21 5.68 -21.02
N THR A 568 17.98 4.59 -20.93
CA THR A 568 19.34 4.64 -20.40
C THR A 568 20.22 5.32 -21.45
N ILE A 569 20.45 6.62 -21.29
CA ILE A 569 21.44 7.34 -22.10
C ILE A 569 22.81 7.00 -21.51
N VAL A 570 23.54 6.14 -22.20
CA VAL A 570 24.98 5.95 -21.99
C VAL A 570 25.68 7.08 -22.73
N PHE A 571 26.34 7.98 -22.00
CA PHE A 571 27.28 8.93 -22.59
C PHE A 571 28.67 8.28 -22.72
N PRO A 572 29.38 8.59 -23.81
CA PRO A 572 30.75 8.09 -24.05
C PRO A 572 31.77 8.64 -23.07
#